data_44f1bcc04ad40912bd1ee0d03a655973
#
_entry.id   44f1bcc04ad40912bd1ee0d03a655973
#
_cell.length_a   1.000
_cell.length_b   1.000
_cell.length_c   1.000
_cell.angle_alpha   90.00
_cell.angle_beta   90.00
_cell.angle_gamma   90.00
#
_symmetry.space_group_name_H-M   'P 1'
#
loop_
_entity.id
_entity.type
_entity.pdbx_description
1 polymer ?
#
loop_
_entity_poly.entity_id
_entity_poly.type
_entity_poly.pdbx_seq_one_letter_code
_entity_poly.pdbx_strand_id
1 'polypeptide(L)'
;TEYKDFPLPRLVFGFSVSADNLITDVQLGVTETGRLTPKSKMFIYPFSNVEEFRLCTGSNVLPSIKSLHQLNGLPYFILKMPNNYDYYKEERTKLNLDYRGLLEHLKDKDSQYYYDNVLIDMEKTLNDFITEVSK
;
A
#
# COMPACT_ATOMS: atom_id res chain seq x y z
N THR A 1 -8.81 -7.95 15.71
CA THR A 1 -7.50 -7.97 16.38
C THR A 1 -6.69 -6.76 15.94
N GLU A 2 -6.20 -6.00 16.89
CA GLU A 2 -5.38 -4.81 16.62
C GLU A 2 -3.92 -5.17 16.86
N TYR A 3 -3.07 -4.79 15.89
CA TYR A 3 -1.63 -4.98 15.99
C TYR A 3 -0.97 -3.63 16.26
N LYS A 4 -0.15 -3.56 17.33
CA LYS A 4 0.65 -2.38 17.63
C LYS A 4 2.03 -2.51 17.02
N ASP A 5 2.56 -1.38 16.51
CA ASP A 5 3.91 -1.33 15.94
C ASP A 5 4.15 -2.40 14.87
N PHE A 6 3.11 -2.69 14.08
CA PHE A 6 3.20 -3.69 13.03
C PHE A 6 4.22 -3.24 11.97
N PRO A 7 5.21 -4.08 11.64
CA PRO A 7 6.22 -3.69 10.66
C PRO A 7 5.63 -3.63 9.26
N LEU A 8 6.09 -2.67 8.47
CA LEU A 8 5.64 -2.48 7.10
C LEU A 8 6.83 -2.33 6.17
N PRO A 9 6.70 -2.76 4.90
CA PRO A 9 7.69 -2.42 3.90
C PRO A 9 7.57 -0.94 3.54
N ARG A 10 8.45 -0.45 2.67
CA ARG A 10 8.42 0.94 2.24
C ARG A 10 7.26 1.16 1.29
N LEU A 11 6.31 2.00 1.69
CA LEU A 11 5.10 2.27 0.92
C LEU A 11 5.18 3.58 0.17
N VAL A 12 4.51 3.65 -0.97
CA VAL A 12 4.32 4.89 -1.71
C VAL A 12 2.83 5.06 -1.98
N PHE A 13 2.35 6.29 -1.78
CA PHE A 13 0.94 6.65 -1.96
C PHE A 13 0.81 7.68 -3.06
N GLY A 14 -0.26 7.56 -3.85
CA GLY A 14 -0.65 8.56 -4.82
C GLY A 14 -2.11 8.91 -4.61
N PHE A 15 -2.44 10.19 -4.73
CA PHE A 15 -3.79 10.68 -4.51
C PHE A 15 -4.26 11.50 -5.70
N SER A 16 -5.49 11.24 -6.17
CA SER A 16 -6.16 12.08 -7.14
C SER A 16 -7.14 12.98 -6.40
N VAL A 17 -7.03 14.27 -6.63
CA VAL A 17 -7.84 15.27 -5.92
C VAL A 17 -8.64 16.07 -6.93
N SER A 18 -9.95 16.18 -6.73
CA SER A 18 -10.83 16.94 -7.60
C SER A 18 -10.72 18.44 -7.36
N ALA A 19 -11.32 19.23 -8.25
CA ALA A 19 -11.40 20.69 -8.09
C ALA A 19 -12.15 21.09 -6.81
N ASP A 20 -12.99 20.21 -6.28
CA ASP A 20 -13.74 20.45 -5.04
C ASP A 20 -12.98 19.99 -3.80
N ASN A 21 -11.68 19.70 -3.93
CA ASN A 21 -10.83 19.24 -2.83
C ASN A 21 -11.25 17.88 -2.27
N LEU A 22 -11.88 17.04 -3.09
CA LEU A 22 -12.24 15.69 -2.72
C LEU A 22 -11.21 14.72 -3.27
N ILE A 23 -10.86 13.72 -2.47
CA ILE A 23 -9.97 12.65 -2.92
C ILE A 23 -10.81 11.66 -3.72
N THR A 24 -10.52 11.54 -5.02
CA THR A 24 -11.31 10.71 -5.93
C THR A 24 -10.70 9.33 -6.14
N ASP A 25 -9.40 9.19 -5.90
CA ASP A 25 -8.72 7.92 -6.10
C ASP A 25 -7.45 7.86 -5.25
N VAL A 26 -7.09 6.66 -4.80
CA VAL A 26 -5.89 6.43 -4.02
C VAL A 26 -5.12 5.28 -4.66
N GLN A 27 -3.83 5.50 -4.88
CA GLN A 27 -2.90 4.47 -5.35
C GLN A 27 -1.93 4.15 -4.22
N LEU A 28 -1.56 2.88 -4.10
CA LEU A 28 -0.68 2.40 -3.04
C LEU A 28 0.20 1.29 -3.59
N GLY A 29 1.50 1.41 -3.36
CA GLY A 29 2.45 0.39 -3.80
C GLY A 29 3.59 0.23 -2.83
N VAL A 30 4.41 -0.81 -3.07
CA VAL A 30 5.60 -1.11 -2.28
C VAL A 30 6.82 -0.87 -3.16
N THR A 31 7.78 -0.08 -2.66
CA THR A 31 9.04 0.20 -3.37
C THR A 31 10.21 -0.54 -2.75
N GLU A 32 11.27 -0.74 -3.54
CA GLU A 32 12.54 -1.17 -2.98
C GLU A 32 13.11 -0.11 -2.03
N THR A 33 14.08 -0.49 -1.22
CA THR A 33 14.76 0.41 -0.29
C THR A 33 15.86 1.19 -1.00
N GLY A 34 16.42 2.19 -0.29
CA GLY A 34 17.49 3.01 -0.82
C GLY A 34 16.96 4.24 -1.54
N ARG A 35 17.80 4.86 -2.36
CA ARG A 35 17.43 6.07 -3.11
C ARG A 35 16.43 5.73 -4.20
N LEU A 36 15.30 6.43 -4.21
CA LEU A 36 14.29 6.23 -5.25
C LEU A 36 14.66 6.93 -6.54
N THR A 37 14.48 6.21 -7.65
CA THR A 37 14.63 6.73 -9.01
C THR A 37 13.43 6.26 -9.82
N PRO A 38 13.19 6.81 -11.04
CA PRO A 38 12.11 6.29 -11.87
C PRO A 38 12.22 4.80 -12.18
N LYS A 39 13.44 4.24 -12.08
CA LYS A 39 13.68 2.82 -12.35
C LYS A 39 13.60 1.94 -11.09
N SER A 40 13.33 2.52 -9.93
CA SER A 40 13.19 1.74 -8.69
C SER A 40 12.13 0.67 -8.83
N LYS A 41 12.40 -0.51 -8.27
CA LYS A 41 11.49 -1.65 -8.37
C LYS A 41 10.26 -1.45 -7.51
N MET A 42 9.13 -1.96 -7.99
CA MET A 42 7.90 -2.05 -7.24
C MET A 42 7.56 -3.51 -6.98
N PHE A 43 6.94 -3.76 -5.83
CA PHE A 43 6.54 -5.11 -5.42
C PHE A 43 5.03 -5.17 -5.25
N ILE A 44 4.48 -6.37 -5.33
CA ILE A 44 3.05 -6.59 -5.08
C ILE A 44 2.75 -6.24 -3.63
N TYR A 45 1.75 -5.39 -3.42
CA TYR A 45 1.30 -5.04 -2.07
C TYR A 45 0.80 -6.32 -1.36
N PRO A 46 1.38 -6.67 -0.21
CA PRO A 46 1.17 -8.01 0.38
C PRO A 46 -0.14 -8.16 1.15
N PHE A 47 -0.88 -7.08 1.35
CA PHE A 47 -2.09 -7.10 2.16
C PHE A 47 -3.35 -6.99 1.31
N SER A 48 -4.51 -6.85 1.96
CA SER A 48 -5.79 -6.75 1.29
C SER A 48 -6.08 -5.34 0.77
N ASN A 49 -7.18 -5.20 0.04
CA ASN A 49 -7.78 -3.94 -0.44
C ASN A 49 -7.02 -3.23 -1.56
N VAL A 50 -5.96 -3.82 -2.11
CA VAL A 50 -5.22 -3.23 -3.22
C VAL A 50 -5.16 -4.21 -4.38
N GLU A 51 -5.55 -3.76 -5.56
CA GLU A 51 -5.38 -4.51 -6.81
C GLU A 51 -4.40 -3.73 -7.68
N GLU A 52 -3.28 -4.34 -8.03
CA GLU A 52 -2.12 -3.67 -8.62
C GLU A 52 -1.69 -2.49 -7.74
N PHE A 53 -2.05 -1.26 -8.11
CA PHE A 53 -1.77 -0.06 -7.32
C PHE A 53 -3.03 0.60 -6.76
N ARG A 54 -4.21 0.13 -7.14
CA ARG A 54 -5.45 0.79 -6.79
C ARG A 54 -5.97 0.31 -5.45
N LEU A 55 -6.13 1.25 -4.51
CA LEU A 55 -6.71 0.96 -3.21
C LEU A 55 -8.24 0.97 -3.31
N CYS A 56 -8.87 -0.09 -2.80
CA CYS A 56 -10.31 -0.14 -2.62
C CYS A 56 -10.65 0.40 -1.24
N THR A 57 -11.37 1.51 -1.17
CA THR A 57 -11.75 2.12 0.10
C THR A 57 -13.09 1.60 0.63
N GLY A 58 -13.81 0.79 -0.18
CA GLY A 58 -15.11 0.28 0.20
C GLY A 58 -16.10 1.41 0.49
N SER A 59 -16.80 1.30 1.61
CA SER A 59 -17.73 2.33 2.07
C SER A 59 -17.07 3.40 2.95
N ASN A 60 -15.77 3.32 3.17
CA ASN A 60 -15.07 4.32 3.97
C ASN A 60 -15.01 5.65 3.23
N VAL A 61 -15.30 6.72 3.95
CA VAL A 61 -15.29 8.07 3.39
C VAL A 61 -13.94 8.71 3.68
N LEU A 62 -13.27 9.15 2.61
CA LEU A 62 -12.02 9.87 2.75
C LEU A 62 -12.30 11.34 3.06
N PRO A 63 -11.47 11.98 3.89
CA PRO A 63 -11.69 13.38 4.23
C PRO A 63 -11.47 14.29 3.02
N SER A 64 -12.21 15.40 2.98
CA SER A 64 -11.89 16.47 2.03
C SER A 64 -10.64 17.19 2.54
N ILE A 65 -9.87 17.76 1.60
CA ILE A 65 -8.62 18.46 1.97
C ILE A 65 -8.76 19.95 1.67
N LYS A 66 -8.15 20.77 2.53
CA LYS A 66 -8.12 22.23 2.35
C LYS A 66 -6.78 22.67 1.76
N SER A 67 -5.75 21.85 1.88
CA SER A 67 -4.44 22.11 1.32
C SER A 67 -3.73 20.79 1.06
N LEU A 68 -2.74 20.80 0.14
CA LEU A 68 -1.94 19.62 -0.15
C LEU A 68 -1.16 19.12 1.06
N HIS A 69 -0.88 20.02 2.00
CA HIS A 69 -0.19 19.65 3.24
C HIS A 69 -0.95 18.59 4.04
N GLN A 70 -2.26 18.59 3.97
CA GLN A 70 -3.09 17.62 4.68
C GLN A 70 -2.94 16.20 4.15
N LEU A 71 -2.41 16.03 2.93
CA LEU A 71 -2.13 14.70 2.39
C LEU A 71 -1.11 13.94 3.23
N ASN A 72 -0.27 14.62 4.00
CA ASN A 72 0.73 13.97 4.83
C ASN A 72 0.13 13.05 5.90
N GLY A 73 -1.09 13.30 6.34
CA GLY A 73 -1.77 12.46 7.33
C GLY A 73 -2.60 11.34 6.75
N LEU A 74 -2.83 11.33 5.44
CA LEU A 74 -3.69 10.35 4.81
C LEU A 74 -3.14 8.92 4.83
N PRO A 75 -1.83 8.68 4.64
CA PRO A 75 -1.31 7.31 4.73
C PRO A 75 -1.66 6.64 6.05
N TYR A 76 -1.51 7.36 7.16
CA TYR A 76 -1.84 6.85 8.48
C TYR A 76 -3.34 6.57 8.60
N PHE A 77 -4.18 7.48 8.09
CA PHE A 77 -5.63 7.30 8.08
C PHE A 77 -6.03 6.05 7.31
N ILE A 78 -5.44 5.87 6.11
CA ILE A 78 -5.74 4.74 5.25
C ILE A 78 -5.33 3.42 5.91
N LEU A 79 -4.15 3.38 6.51
CA LEU A 79 -3.65 2.16 7.16
C LEU A 79 -4.48 1.77 8.38
N LYS A 80 -5.22 2.72 8.97
CA LYS A 80 -6.12 2.45 10.09
C LYS A 80 -7.53 2.06 9.68
N MET A 81 -7.85 2.14 8.39
CA MET A 81 -9.17 1.75 7.92
C MET A 81 -9.41 0.25 8.16
N PRO A 82 -10.64 -0.16 8.47
CA PRO A 82 -10.94 -1.57 8.62
C PRO A 82 -10.55 -2.36 7.39
N ASN A 83 -9.82 -3.45 7.59
CA ASN A 83 -9.42 -4.33 6.49
C ASN A 83 -10.42 -5.45 6.33
N ASN A 84 -10.63 -5.87 5.09
CA ASN A 84 -11.37 -7.08 4.76
C ASN A 84 -10.47 -7.97 3.90
N TYR A 85 -11.04 -9.00 3.28
CA TYR A 85 -10.26 -9.92 2.45
C TYR A 85 -10.31 -9.57 0.95
N ASP A 86 -10.86 -8.41 0.60
CA ASP A 86 -10.99 -7.99 -0.80
C ASP A 86 -9.60 -7.93 -1.47
N TYR A 87 -9.51 -8.52 -2.65
CA TYR A 87 -8.30 -8.60 -3.46
C TYR A 87 -7.14 -9.36 -2.82
N TYR A 88 -7.30 -9.89 -1.58
CA TYR A 88 -6.23 -10.69 -1.01
C TYR A 88 -6.21 -12.08 -1.64
N LYS A 89 -5.01 -12.53 -2.00
CA LYS A 89 -4.75 -13.88 -2.49
C LYS A 89 -3.46 -14.39 -1.85
N GLU A 90 -3.41 -15.68 -1.59
CA GLU A 90 -2.23 -16.28 -0.95
C GLU A 90 -0.97 -16.12 -1.80
N GLU A 91 -1.12 -16.06 -3.11
CA GLU A 91 -0.02 -15.89 -4.07
C GLU A 91 0.61 -14.50 -4.05
N ARG A 92 0.05 -13.54 -3.31
CA ARG A 92 0.60 -12.19 -3.23
C ARG A 92 1.95 -12.13 -2.55
N THR A 93 2.29 -13.15 -1.77
CA THR A 93 3.58 -13.22 -1.08
C THR A 93 4.24 -14.56 -1.33
N LYS A 94 5.56 -14.60 -1.12
CA LYS A 94 6.33 -15.85 -1.20
C LYS A 94 5.95 -16.85 -0.11
N LEU A 95 5.35 -16.36 0.98
CA LEU A 95 4.95 -17.19 2.11
C LEU A 95 3.71 -18.04 1.84
N ASN A 96 2.88 -17.58 0.89
CA ASN A 96 1.69 -18.30 0.46
C ASN A 96 0.75 -18.68 1.60
N LEU A 97 0.55 -17.73 2.53
CA LEU A 97 -0.30 -17.90 3.71
C LEU A 97 -1.65 -17.23 3.50
N ASP A 98 -2.68 -17.69 4.24
CA ASP A 98 -3.92 -16.93 4.31
C ASP A 98 -3.67 -15.59 5.01
N TYR A 99 -4.64 -14.68 4.95
CA TYR A 99 -4.42 -13.32 5.43
C TYR A 99 -4.09 -13.27 6.92
N ARG A 100 -4.84 -14.02 7.73
CA ARG A 100 -4.60 -14.05 9.17
C ARG A 100 -3.24 -14.66 9.49
N GLY A 101 -2.89 -15.75 8.80
CA GLY A 101 -1.58 -16.38 8.97
C GLY A 101 -0.45 -15.45 8.59
N LEU A 102 -0.63 -14.66 7.52
CA LEU A 102 0.34 -13.67 7.09
C LEU A 102 0.57 -12.62 8.19
N LEU A 103 -0.51 -12.04 8.72
CA LEU A 103 -0.39 -11.01 9.75
C LEU A 103 0.26 -11.55 11.02
N GLU A 104 -0.13 -12.74 11.45
CA GLU A 104 0.47 -13.37 12.64
C GLU A 104 1.95 -13.66 12.44
N HIS A 105 2.35 -14.07 11.24
CA HIS A 105 3.75 -14.35 10.94
C HIS A 105 4.59 -13.07 10.93
N LEU A 106 4.05 -11.97 10.40
CA LEU A 106 4.80 -10.73 10.18
C LEU A 106 4.89 -9.82 11.40
N LYS A 107 3.99 -9.99 12.37
CA LYS A 107 3.87 -9.04 13.50
C LYS A 107 5.16 -8.84 14.31
N ASP A 108 6.05 -9.83 14.33
CA ASP A 108 7.30 -9.80 15.10
C ASP A 108 8.53 -9.62 14.21
N LYS A 109 8.35 -9.33 12.92
CA LYS A 109 9.45 -9.16 11.98
C LYS A 109 9.82 -7.69 11.83
N ASP A 110 10.89 -7.40 11.12
CA ASP A 110 11.26 -6.02 10.76
C ASP A 110 10.95 -5.75 9.27
N SER A 111 11.15 -4.51 8.84
CA SER A 111 10.86 -4.11 7.46
C SER A 111 11.75 -4.84 6.45
N GLN A 112 12.99 -5.17 6.81
CA GLN A 112 13.91 -5.87 5.92
C GLN A 112 13.45 -7.28 5.62
N TYR A 113 12.76 -7.92 6.57
CA TYR A 113 12.23 -9.28 6.38
C TYR A 113 11.33 -9.36 5.16
N TYR A 114 10.55 -8.30 4.88
CA TYR A 114 9.69 -8.25 3.70
C TYR A 114 10.48 -8.46 2.42
N TYR A 115 11.62 -7.76 2.30
CA TYR A 115 12.42 -7.82 1.08
C TYR A 115 13.17 -9.14 0.94
N ASP A 116 13.55 -9.73 2.05
CA ASP A 116 14.29 -10.99 2.05
C ASP A 116 13.41 -12.22 1.82
N ASN A 117 12.13 -12.19 2.29
CA ASN A 117 11.34 -13.41 2.38
C ASN A 117 9.90 -13.32 1.91
N VAL A 118 9.35 -12.15 1.68
CA VAL A 118 7.90 -11.97 1.52
C VAL A 118 7.50 -11.44 0.16
N LEU A 119 8.12 -10.34 -0.26
CA LEU A 119 7.66 -9.55 -1.40
C LEU A 119 7.95 -10.22 -2.73
N ILE A 120 6.99 -10.11 -3.65
CA ILE A 120 7.12 -10.59 -5.02
C ILE A 120 7.28 -9.38 -5.92
N ASP A 121 8.33 -9.39 -6.77
CA ASP A 121 8.56 -8.34 -7.78
C ASP A 121 7.38 -8.35 -8.75
N MET A 122 6.74 -7.19 -8.93
CA MET A 122 5.61 -7.10 -9.85
C MET A 122 6.03 -6.75 -11.28
N GLU A 123 7.36 -6.68 -11.51
CA GLU A 123 7.95 -6.37 -12.82
C GLU A 123 7.54 -4.99 -13.33
N LYS A 124 7.34 -4.06 -12.39
CA LYS A 124 7.03 -2.65 -12.67
C LYS A 124 7.99 -1.76 -11.89
N THR A 125 8.07 -0.51 -12.33
CA THR A 125 8.96 0.48 -11.73
C THR A 125 8.16 1.59 -11.07
N LEU A 126 8.86 2.43 -10.28
CA LEU A 126 8.25 3.62 -9.71
C LEU A 126 7.67 4.53 -10.80
N ASN A 127 8.33 4.60 -11.96
CA ASN A 127 7.80 5.39 -13.08
C ASN A 127 6.44 4.84 -13.55
N ASP A 128 6.26 3.52 -13.57
CA ASP A 128 4.98 2.91 -13.91
C ASP A 128 3.90 3.31 -12.91
N PHE A 129 4.24 3.34 -11.63
CA PHE A 129 3.32 3.78 -10.58
C PHE A 129 2.91 5.24 -10.78
N ILE A 130 3.89 6.12 -11.00
CA ILE A 130 3.64 7.55 -11.21
C ILE A 130 2.75 7.76 -12.42
N THR A 131 2.97 7.01 -13.50
CA THR A 131 2.17 7.09 -14.71
C THR A 131 0.71 6.70 -14.44
N GLU A 132 0.49 5.65 -13.66
CA GLU A 132 -0.87 5.23 -13.28
C GLU A 132 -1.58 6.30 -12.47
N VAL A 133 -0.89 6.92 -11.51
CA VAL A 133 -1.48 7.97 -10.66
C VAL A 133 -1.87 9.19 -11.48
N SER A 134 -1.12 9.47 -12.56
CA SER A 134 -1.32 10.66 -13.39
C SER A 134 -2.43 10.52 -14.44
N LYS A 135 -3.02 9.33 -14.55
CA LYS A 135 -4.10 9.10 -15.53
C LYS A 135 -5.42 9.72 -15.10
#